data_23c0fd7d1b467ba5ab5a0a34f64b1514
#
_entry.id   23c0fd7d1b467ba5ab5a0a34f64b1514
#
_cell.length_a   1.000
_cell.length_b   1.000
_cell.length_c   1.000
_cell.angle_alpha   90.00
_cell.angle_beta   90.00
_cell.angle_gamma   90.00
#
_symmetry.space_group_name_H-M   'P 1'
#
loop_
_entity.id
_entity.type
_entity.pdbx_description
1 polymer ?
#
loop_
_entity_poly.entity_id
_entity_poly.type
_entity_poly.pdbx_seq_one_letter_code
_entity_poly.pdbx_strand_id
1 'polypeptide(L)' 'MWTEIKTVPNLTIAEMWKEFFEAEGIPTRLLPEKLGAGEKISYRVLVPELKKHLIEDILRKI' A
#
# COMPACT_ATOMS: atom_id res chain seq x y z
N MET A 1 11.20 8.81 4.80
CA MET A 1 10.87 7.56 5.51
C MET A 1 9.56 7.00 4.96
N TRP A 2 9.47 5.68 4.86
CA TRP A 2 8.28 5.02 4.33
C TRP A 2 7.32 4.67 5.46
N THR A 3 6.04 4.83 5.22
CA THR A 3 5.02 4.52 6.21
C THR A 3 3.96 3.60 5.60
N GLU A 4 3.47 2.67 6.41
CA GLU A 4 2.42 1.76 5.97
C GLU A 4 1.08 2.48 6.00
N ILE A 5 0.31 2.36 4.92
CA ILE A 5 -1.01 2.95 4.84
C ILE A 5 -2.12 1.90 4.85
N LYS A 6 -1.82 0.68 4.44
CA LYS A 6 -2.77 -0.42 4.54
C LYS A 6 -2.07 -1.75 4.28
N THR A 7 -2.76 -2.82 4.66
CA THR A 7 -2.34 -4.18 4.39
C THR A 7 -3.43 -4.84 3.54
N VAL A 8 -3.01 -5.55 2.50
CA VAL A 8 -3.95 -6.19 1.58
C VAL A 8 -3.66 -7.68 1.49
N PRO A 9 -4.67 -8.51 1.16
CA PRO A 9 -4.53 -9.97 1.28
C PRO A 9 -3.75 -10.66 0.15
N ASN A 10 -3.54 -10.01 -0.97
CA ASN A 10 -2.80 -10.66 -2.07
C ASN A 10 -2.09 -9.64 -2.94
N LEU A 11 -1.21 -10.16 -3.81
CA LEU A 11 -0.38 -9.32 -4.66
C LEU A 11 -1.20 -8.55 -5.70
N THR A 12 -2.23 -9.17 -6.24
CA THR A 12 -3.05 -8.52 -7.27
C THR A 12 -3.67 -7.23 -6.74
N ILE A 13 -4.26 -7.30 -5.53
CA ILE A 13 -4.84 -6.12 -4.91
C ILE A 13 -3.76 -5.10 -4.56
N ALA A 14 -2.61 -5.59 -4.08
CA ALA A 14 -1.50 -4.70 -3.75
C ALA A 14 -1.02 -3.92 -4.98
N GLU A 15 -0.91 -4.60 -6.11
CA GLU A 15 -0.48 -3.94 -7.34
C GLU A 15 -1.50 -2.94 -7.86
N MET A 16 -2.78 -3.22 -7.66
CA MET A 16 -3.83 -2.26 -8.02
C MET A 16 -3.66 -0.95 -7.24
N TRP A 17 -3.43 -1.06 -5.93
CA TRP A 17 -3.20 0.13 -5.11
C TRP A 17 -1.92 0.86 -5.51
N LYS A 18 -0.87 0.10 -5.78
CA LYS A 18 0.39 0.69 -6.19
C LYS A 18 0.22 1.49 -7.49
N GLU A 19 -0.43 0.91 -8.49
CA GLU A 19 -0.68 1.59 -9.75
C GLU A 19 -1.52 2.84 -9.55
N PHE A 20 -2.54 2.74 -8.71
CA PHE A 20 -3.41 3.86 -8.43
C PHE A 20 -2.64 5.04 -7.82
N PHE A 21 -1.83 4.74 -6.79
CA PHE A 21 -1.07 5.80 -6.15
C PHE A 21 0.02 6.37 -7.04
N GLU A 22 0.69 5.52 -7.82
CA GLU A 22 1.73 6.00 -8.72
C GLU A 22 1.15 6.85 -9.84
N ALA A 23 -0.07 6.56 -10.27
CA ALA A 23 -0.76 7.40 -11.25
C ALA A 23 -1.05 8.79 -10.67
N GLU A 24 -1.14 8.91 -9.35
CA GLU A 24 -1.31 10.19 -8.68
C GLU A 24 0.03 10.85 -8.32
N GLY A 25 1.13 10.28 -8.78
CA GLY A 25 2.45 10.83 -8.53
C GLY A 25 3.03 10.46 -7.18
N ILE A 26 2.51 9.41 -6.54
CA ILE A 26 2.96 9.00 -5.21
C ILE A 26 3.73 7.69 -5.33
N PRO A 27 5.05 7.69 -5.05
CA PRO A 27 5.82 6.44 -5.06
C PRO A 27 5.26 5.45 -4.04
N THR A 28 5.21 4.19 -4.40
CA THR A 28 4.60 3.17 -3.56
C THR A 28 5.49 1.92 -3.51
N ARG A 29 5.59 1.32 -2.34
CA ARG A 29 6.31 0.07 -2.15
C ARG A 29 5.39 -1.00 -1.60
N LEU A 30 5.63 -2.24 -2.03
CA LEU A 30 4.88 -3.38 -1.54
C LEU A 30 5.85 -4.30 -0.81
N LEU A 31 5.52 -4.65 0.43
CA LEU A 31 6.34 -5.57 1.22
C LEU A 31 5.52 -6.80 1.56
N PRO A 32 5.96 -7.99 1.13
CA PRO A 32 5.27 -9.21 1.51
C PRO A 32 5.50 -9.49 2.99
N GLU A 33 4.46 -9.96 3.66
CA GLU A 33 4.52 -10.28 5.07
C GLU A 33 3.83 -11.62 5.31
N LYS A 34 4.57 -12.57 5.87
CA LYS A 34 4.03 -13.86 6.23
C LYS A 34 3.28 -13.77 7.53
N LEU A 35 2.03 -14.19 7.54
CA LEU A 35 1.21 -14.19 8.75
C LEU A 35 1.15 -15.60 9.32
N GLY A 36 1.80 -15.78 10.46
CA GLY A 36 1.80 -17.06 11.17
C GLY A 36 2.57 -18.14 10.45
N ALA A 37 2.33 -19.39 10.87
CA ALA A 37 2.97 -20.58 10.30
C ALA A 37 2.27 -21.05 9.03
N GLY A 38 1.24 -20.32 8.59
CA GLY A 38 0.46 -20.70 7.43
C GLY A 38 1.07 -20.23 6.13
N GLU A 39 0.35 -20.49 5.07
CA GLU A 39 0.78 -20.19 3.72
C GLU A 39 0.32 -18.83 3.24
N LYS A 40 -0.41 -18.10 4.09
CA LYS A 40 -0.98 -16.83 3.69
C LYS A 40 0.08 -15.74 3.75
N ILE A 41 0.17 -15.01 2.64
CA ILE A 41 1.05 -13.85 2.55
C ILE A 41 0.17 -12.64 2.31
N SER A 42 0.29 -11.66 3.18
CA SER A 42 -0.35 -10.37 2.93
C SER A 42 0.73 -9.39 2.46
N TYR A 43 0.30 -8.27 1.94
CA TYR A 43 1.22 -7.26 1.43
C TYR A 43 0.97 -5.94 2.11
N ARG A 44 2.04 -5.34 2.59
CA ARG A 44 1.98 -4.02 3.19
C ARG A 44 2.23 -2.99 2.10
N VAL A 45 1.34 -2.00 2.03
CA VAL A 45 1.46 -0.92 1.04
C VAL A 45 2.06 0.28 1.75
N LEU A 46 3.23 0.71 1.28
CA LEU A 46 3.97 1.79 1.91
C LEU A 46 4.16 2.96 0.96
N VAL A 47 4.08 4.16 1.52
CA VAL A 47 4.32 5.40 0.78
C VAL A 47 5.25 6.28 1.60
N PRO A 48 5.91 7.28 0.99
CA PRO A 48 6.72 8.22 1.76
C PRO A 48 5.85 8.94 2.78
N GLU A 49 6.35 9.08 3.99
CA GLU A 49 5.60 9.71 5.08
C GLU A 49 5.10 11.10 4.70
N LEU A 50 5.89 11.85 3.95
CA LEU A 50 5.51 13.19 3.52
C LEU A 50 4.31 13.19 2.56
N LYS A 51 3.99 12.05 1.97
CA LYS A 51 2.87 11.94 1.03
C LYS A 51 1.63 11.32 1.67
N LYS A 52 1.71 10.93 2.93
CA LYS A 52 0.62 10.23 3.60
C LYS A 52 -0.68 11.04 3.58
N HIS A 53 -0.61 12.34 3.81
CA HIS A 53 -1.80 13.16 3.83
C HIS A 53 -2.48 13.22 2.46
N LEU A 54 -1.70 13.13 1.38
CA LEU A 54 -2.27 13.09 0.03
C LEU A 54 -3.06 11.82 -0.19
N ILE A 55 -2.56 10.70 0.33
CA ILE A 55 -3.26 9.42 0.26
C ILE A 55 -4.58 9.51 1.01
N GLU A 56 -4.56 10.08 2.21
CA GLU A 56 -5.77 10.23 3.00
C GLU A 56 -6.82 11.08 2.30
N ASP A 57 -6.38 12.15 1.62
CA ASP A 57 -7.28 12.99 0.85
C ASP A 57 -7.89 12.24 -0.33
N ILE A 58 -7.06 11.46 -1.04
CA ILE A 58 -7.53 10.66 -2.18
C ILE A 58 -8.58 9.65 -1.72
N LEU A 59 -8.29 8.92 -0.65
CA LEU A 59 -9.21 7.90 -0.15
C LEU A 59 -10.51 8.50 0.38
N ARG A 60 -10.45 9.73 0.88
CA ARG A 60 -11.64 10.40 1.37
C ARG A 60 -12.59 10.78 0.24
N LYS A 61 -12.06 11.01 -0.96
CA LYS A 61 -12.87 11.41 -2.12
C LYS A 61 -13.48 10.21 -2.85
N ILE A 62 -13.04 9.03 -2.54
CA ILE A 62 -13.58 7.79 -3.09
C ILE A 62 -14.74 7.30 -2.20
#